data_7e2f163f788f7c0d27f6cff7f55e4f07
#
_entry.id   7e2f163f788f7c0d27f6cff7f55e4f07
#
_cell.length_a   1.000
_cell.length_b   1.000
_cell.length_c   1.000
_cell.angle_alpha   90.00
_cell.angle_beta   90.00
_cell.angle_gamma   90.00
#
_symmetry.space_group_name_H-M   'P 1'
#
loop_
_entity.id
_entity.type
_entity.pdbx_description
1 polymer ?
#
loop_
_entity_poly.entity_id
_entity_poly.type
_entity_poly.pdbx_seq_one_letter_code
_entity_poly.pdbx_strand_id
1 'polypeptide(L)'
;GETAPLAGEVSIATLTDSVADFIREQGLEGVSTVGQSMGGRIVLELARRGVGGDTVALDPGGFWNRRELFVFGATLRPSIALVRALRGRLPALLGSSVGRTLLLAQLSARPWALSQETVLPDVRGLADSPATGAALNALTQGPKQQGAPAGTVPGRVTIGWGRRDLVTVPRQSARAAELFPDAVLHWFERCGHFPQWDAPYEATRLILDSTD
;
A
#
# COMPACT_ATOMS: atom_id res chain seq x y z
N GLY A 1 5.86 12.10 -0.74
CA GLY A 1 5.56 13.40 -0.60
C GLY A 1 6.46 14.47 -1.19
N GLU A 2 7.21 14.19 -2.29
CA GLU A 2 8.08 15.20 -2.94
C GLU A 2 7.42 15.88 -4.14
N THR A 3 6.33 15.31 -4.66
CA THR A 3 5.52 15.93 -5.72
C THR A 3 4.63 17.04 -5.17
N ALA A 4 4.25 17.98 -6.02
CA ALA A 4 3.30 19.03 -5.69
C ALA A 4 1.99 18.44 -5.16
N PRO A 5 1.34 19.06 -4.15
CA PRO A 5 0.04 18.63 -3.69
C PRO A 5 -1.00 18.66 -4.82
N LEU A 6 -1.92 17.71 -4.83
CA LEU A 6 -3.08 17.78 -5.74
C LEU A 6 -3.88 19.04 -5.49
N ALA A 7 -4.28 19.70 -6.56
CA ALA A 7 -5.25 20.80 -6.48
C ALA A 7 -6.64 20.20 -6.23
N GLY A 8 -7.28 20.61 -5.13
CA GLY A 8 -8.64 20.19 -4.80
C GLY A 8 -8.73 19.02 -3.80
N GLU A 9 -9.81 18.26 -3.87
CA GLU A 9 -10.10 17.17 -2.94
C GLU A 9 -9.15 15.98 -3.17
N VAL A 10 -8.56 15.48 -2.08
CA VAL A 10 -7.74 14.26 -2.09
C VAL A 10 -8.63 13.05 -1.82
N SER A 11 -8.87 12.27 -2.86
CA SER A 11 -9.61 11.01 -2.82
C SER A 11 -8.86 9.92 -3.57
N ILE A 12 -9.27 8.66 -3.41
CA ILE A 12 -8.69 7.58 -4.23
C ILE A 12 -8.97 7.83 -5.73
N ALA A 13 -10.13 8.37 -6.07
CA ALA A 13 -10.48 8.69 -7.45
C ALA A 13 -9.51 9.74 -8.03
N THR A 14 -9.35 10.89 -7.36
CA THR A 14 -8.48 11.98 -7.84
C THR A 14 -7.00 11.60 -7.86
N LEU A 15 -6.54 10.77 -6.91
CA LEU A 15 -5.19 10.20 -6.93
C LEU A 15 -5.00 9.26 -8.12
N THR A 16 -5.99 8.44 -8.42
CA THR A 16 -5.97 7.54 -9.59
C THR A 16 -6.01 8.34 -10.89
N ASP A 17 -6.85 9.39 -10.97
CA ASP A 17 -6.90 10.29 -12.13
C ASP A 17 -5.53 10.92 -12.39
N SER A 18 -4.86 11.41 -11.34
CA SER A 18 -3.52 12.00 -11.46
C SER A 18 -2.46 11.01 -11.99
N VAL A 19 -2.53 9.73 -11.56
CA VAL A 19 -1.62 8.71 -12.09
C VAL A 19 -1.97 8.34 -13.52
N ALA A 20 -3.26 8.24 -13.87
CA ALA A 20 -3.72 7.95 -15.23
C ALA A 20 -3.31 9.09 -16.21
N ASP A 21 -3.44 10.34 -15.77
CA ASP A 21 -3.00 11.51 -16.54
C ASP A 21 -1.49 11.49 -16.76
N PHE A 22 -0.71 11.19 -15.71
CA PHE A 22 0.74 11.04 -15.83
C PHE A 22 1.13 9.94 -16.83
N ILE A 23 0.50 8.77 -16.78
CA ILE A 23 0.74 7.67 -17.74
C ILE A 23 0.50 8.15 -19.16
N ARG A 24 -0.59 8.87 -19.42
CA ARG A 24 -0.96 9.40 -20.73
C ARG A 24 -0.01 10.49 -21.20
N GLU A 25 0.32 11.44 -20.32
CA GLU A 25 1.22 12.56 -20.64
C GLU A 25 2.65 12.11 -20.95
N GLN A 26 3.09 10.99 -20.35
CA GLN A 26 4.41 10.43 -20.59
C GLN A 26 4.43 9.40 -21.74
N GLY A 27 3.29 9.11 -22.40
CA GLY A 27 3.22 8.10 -23.45
C GLY A 27 3.53 6.69 -22.96
N LEU A 28 3.09 6.36 -21.74
CA LEU A 28 3.34 5.09 -21.06
C LEU A 28 2.11 4.17 -21.10
N GLU A 29 1.29 4.25 -22.13
CA GLU A 29 0.13 3.37 -22.30
C GLU A 29 0.56 1.90 -22.30
N GLY A 30 -0.15 1.07 -21.51
CA GLY A 30 0.17 -0.34 -21.35
C GLY A 30 1.34 -0.65 -20.40
N VAL A 31 1.89 0.37 -19.72
CA VAL A 31 2.95 0.15 -18.72
C VAL A 31 2.44 -0.72 -17.56
N SER A 32 3.27 -1.64 -17.09
CA SER A 32 2.97 -2.41 -15.88
C SER A 32 3.00 -1.51 -14.65
N THR A 33 2.05 -1.73 -13.73
CA THR A 33 1.87 -0.90 -12.55
C THR A 33 2.08 -1.70 -11.27
N VAL A 34 2.85 -1.14 -10.35
CA VAL A 34 3.12 -1.75 -9.04
C VAL A 34 2.75 -0.77 -7.94
N GLY A 35 2.02 -1.23 -6.93
CA GLY A 35 1.64 -0.41 -5.80
C GLY A 35 1.53 -1.20 -4.50
N GLN A 36 1.81 -0.52 -3.37
CA GLN A 36 1.69 -1.08 -2.03
C GLN A 36 0.66 -0.29 -1.22
N SER A 37 -0.17 -0.98 -0.42
CA SER A 37 -1.16 -0.38 0.47
C SER A 37 -2.13 0.55 -0.29
N MET A 38 -2.07 1.86 -0.05
CA MET A 38 -2.83 2.85 -0.83
C MET A 38 -2.43 2.83 -2.31
N GLY A 39 -1.14 2.71 -2.61
CA GLY A 39 -0.65 2.54 -3.99
C GLY A 39 -1.19 1.25 -4.63
N GLY A 40 -1.27 0.15 -3.87
CA GLY A 40 -1.91 -1.10 -4.32
C GLY A 40 -3.38 -0.92 -4.68
N ARG A 41 -4.10 -0.11 -3.90
CA ARG A 41 -5.48 0.27 -4.21
C ARG A 41 -5.59 1.13 -5.48
N ILE A 42 -4.67 2.08 -5.67
CA ILE A 42 -4.64 2.94 -6.85
C ILE A 42 -4.38 2.12 -8.12
N VAL A 43 -3.40 1.21 -8.11
CA VAL A 43 -3.11 0.41 -9.30
C VAL A 43 -4.24 -0.58 -9.63
N LEU A 44 -4.93 -1.14 -8.64
CA LEU A 44 -6.15 -1.93 -8.88
C LEU A 44 -7.28 -1.09 -9.46
N GLU A 45 -7.42 0.17 -9.05
CA GLU A 45 -8.40 1.09 -9.62
C GLU A 45 -8.03 1.50 -11.06
N LEU A 46 -6.74 1.69 -11.38
CA LEU A 46 -6.25 1.87 -12.74
C LEU A 46 -6.60 0.67 -13.63
N ALA A 47 -6.28 -0.55 -13.19
CA ALA A 47 -6.62 -1.78 -13.91
C ALA A 47 -8.12 -1.90 -14.17
N ARG A 48 -8.96 -1.63 -13.15
CA ARG A 48 -10.43 -1.63 -13.28
C ARG A 48 -10.93 -0.62 -14.33
N ARG A 49 -10.24 0.51 -14.49
CA ARG A 49 -10.57 1.55 -15.47
C ARG A 49 -9.97 1.29 -16.86
N GLY A 50 -9.26 0.17 -17.04
CA GLY A 50 -8.62 -0.17 -18.29
C GLY A 50 -7.33 0.62 -18.56
N VAL A 51 -6.65 1.12 -17.53
CA VAL A 51 -5.42 1.91 -17.63
C VAL A 51 -4.22 1.06 -17.19
N GLY A 52 -3.14 1.10 -17.98
CA GLY A 52 -1.92 0.34 -17.75
C GLY A 52 -1.94 -1.06 -18.39
N GLY A 53 -0.98 -1.88 -18.03
CA GLY A 53 -0.80 -3.28 -18.41
C GLY A 53 -0.93 -4.20 -17.20
N ASP A 54 0.07 -5.06 -17.00
CA ASP A 54 0.12 -5.93 -15.82
C ASP A 54 0.15 -5.14 -14.53
N THR A 55 -0.54 -5.64 -13.51
CA THR A 55 -0.74 -4.93 -12.25
C THR A 55 -0.33 -5.80 -11.07
N VAL A 56 0.57 -5.27 -10.22
CA VAL A 56 0.96 -5.91 -8.96
C VAL A 56 0.54 -5.03 -7.79
N ALA A 57 -0.37 -5.53 -6.97
CA ALA A 57 -0.86 -4.87 -5.76
C ALA A 57 -0.38 -5.59 -4.51
N LEU A 58 0.46 -4.95 -3.70
CA LEU A 58 1.00 -5.49 -2.46
C LEU A 58 0.20 -4.97 -1.27
N ASP A 59 -0.37 -5.88 -0.47
CA ASP A 59 -1.17 -5.57 0.72
C ASP A 59 -2.17 -4.41 0.49
N PRO A 60 -3.01 -4.47 -0.56
CA PRO A 60 -3.82 -3.35 -1.00
C PRO A 60 -4.89 -2.97 0.02
N GLY A 61 -5.12 -1.67 0.20
CA GLY A 61 -6.23 -1.14 0.96
C GLY A 61 -7.56 -1.21 0.20
N GLY A 62 -8.68 -0.98 0.91
CA GLY A 62 -9.99 -0.83 0.29
C GLY A 62 -10.94 -2.02 0.43
N PHE A 63 -10.47 -3.17 0.91
CA PHE A 63 -11.23 -4.42 1.03
C PHE A 63 -11.77 -4.67 2.45
N TRP A 64 -11.76 -3.69 3.32
CA TRP A 64 -12.24 -3.78 4.70
C TRP A 64 -13.77 -3.78 4.82
N ASN A 65 -14.26 -4.41 5.86
CA ASN A 65 -15.61 -4.21 6.38
C ASN A 65 -15.65 -3.01 7.36
N ARG A 66 -16.83 -2.65 7.90
CA ARG A 66 -16.98 -1.51 8.81
C ARG A 66 -16.12 -1.61 10.07
N ARG A 67 -15.99 -2.82 10.66
CA ARG A 67 -15.19 -3.05 11.88
C ARG A 67 -13.70 -2.93 11.58
N GLU A 68 -13.25 -3.52 10.49
CA GLU A 68 -11.86 -3.45 10.04
C GLU A 68 -11.45 -2.01 9.74
N LEU A 69 -12.32 -1.25 9.06
CA LEU A 69 -12.09 0.17 8.77
C LEU A 69 -12.00 1.01 10.04
N PHE A 70 -12.87 0.74 11.03
CA PHE A 70 -12.80 1.40 12.34
C PHE A 70 -11.47 1.10 13.05
N VAL A 71 -11.07 -0.20 13.13
CA VAL A 71 -9.80 -0.61 13.74
C VAL A 71 -8.62 0.02 13.01
N PHE A 72 -8.61 -0.01 11.68
CA PHE A 72 -7.59 0.63 10.84
C PHE A 72 -7.43 2.13 11.21
N GLY A 73 -8.50 2.90 11.21
CA GLY A 73 -8.47 4.32 11.57
C GLY A 73 -8.06 4.57 13.02
N ALA A 74 -8.56 3.75 13.96
CA ALA A 74 -8.30 3.87 15.38
C ALA A 74 -6.85 3.52 15.77
N THR A 75 -6.18 2.67 15.01
CA THR A 75 -4.78 2.28 15.27
C THR A 75 -3.78 3.11 14.47
N LEU A 76 -4.05 3.34 13.20
CA LEU A 76 -3.08 4.00 12.32
C LEU A 76 -2.94 5.50 12.60
N ARG A 77 -4.04 6.21 12.91
CA ARG A 77 -3.99 7.64 13.25
C ARG A 77 -3.09 7.95 14.46
N PRO A 78 -3.24 7.26 15.61
CA PRO A 78 -2.35 7.45 16.75
C PRO A 78 -0.90 7.05 16.44
N SER A 79 -0.67 5.97 15.67
CA SER A 79 0.66 5.55 15.27
C SER A 79 1.38 6.62 14.43
N ILE A 80 0.70 7.22 13.47
CA ILE A 80 1.24 8.33 12.66
C ILE A 80 1.50 9.56 13.54
N ALA A 81 0.58 9.90 14.45
CA ALA A 81 0.75 11.02 15.36
C ALA A 81 1.98 10.81 16.27
N LEU A 82 2.18 9.59 16.78
CA LEU A 82 3.35 9.23 17.58
C LEU A 82 4.64 9.37 16.78
N VAL A 83 4.68 8.82 15.56
CA VAL A 83 5.85 8.92 14.68
C VAL A 83 6.21 10.39 14.39
N ARG A 84 5.20 11.23 14.14
CA ARG A 84 5.39 12.68 13.96
C ARG A 84 5.93 13.38 15.21
N ALA A 85 5.39 13.06 16.38
CA ALA A 85 5.87 13.62 17.65
C ALA A 85 7.33 13.21 17.95
N LEU A 86 7.72 12.01 17.52
CA LEU A 86 9.06 11.44 17.72
C LEU A 86 10.02 11.72 16.57
N ARG A 87 9.65 12.51 15.56
CA ARG A 87 10.41 12.69 14.32
C ARG A 87 11.91 13.01 14.54
N GLY A 88 12.24 13.87 15.49
CA GLY A 88 13.61 14.23 15.82
C GLY A 88 14.42 13.12 16.49
N ARG A 89 13.75 12.10 17.04
CA ARG A 89 14.35 10.95 17.71
C ARG A 89 14.32 9.67 16.87
N LEU A 90 13.69 9.69 15.70
CA LEU A 90 13.57 8.51 14.84
C LEU A 90 14.89 7.82 14.54
N PRO A 91 16.01 8.52 14.24
CA PRO A 91 17.28 7.83 14.00
C PRO A 91 17.74 7.01 15.20
N ALA A 92 17.68 7.57 16.42
CA ALA A 92 18.08 6.87 17.62
C ALA A 92 17.13 5.69 17.95
N LEU A 93 15.83 5.88 17.82
CA LEU A 93 14.84 4.86 18.09
C LEU A 93 14.94 3.69 17.08
N LEU A 94 14.97 4.00 15.79
CA LEU A 94 15.08 2.99 14.73
C LEU A 94 16.50 2.37 14.64
N GLY A 95 17.50 2.96 15.27
CA GLY A 95 18.83 2.37 15.46
C GLY A 95 18.84 1.15 16.37
N SER A 96 17.84 1.01 17.28
CA SER A 96 17.75 -0.13 18.19
C SER A 96 16.65 -1.12 17.75
N SER A 97 16.87 -2.41 18.01
CA SER A 97 15.85 -3.46 17.73
C SER A 97 14.59 -3.26 18.57
N VAL A 98 14.72 -2.78 19.80
CA VAL A 98 13.59 -2.47 20.69
C VAL A 98 12.77 -1.31 20.12
N GLY A 99 13.40 -0.22 19.73
CA GLY A 99 12.72 0.93 19.14
C GLY A 99 12.01 0.58 17.83
N ARG A 100 12.65 -0.20 16.95
CA ARG A 100 12.00 -0.73 15.74
C ARG A 100 10.78 -1.58 16.07
N THR A 101 10.91 -2.47 17.06
CA THR A 101 9.79 -3.32 17.48
C THR A 101 8.62 -2.48 17.97
N LEU A 102 8.84 -1.50 18.82
CA LEU A 102 7.78 -0.65 19.38
C LEU A 102 7.11 0.22 18.31
N LEU A 103 7.86 0.75 17.35
CA LEU A 103 7.33 1.67 16.36
C LEU A 103 6.74 0.95 15.13
N LEU A 104 7.25 -0.23 14.77
CA LEU A 104 6.93 -0.90 13.50
C LEU A 104 6.19 -2.22 13.65
N ALA A 105 5.81 -2.63 14.88
CA ALA A 105 5.13 -3.92 15.12
C ALA A 105 3.80 -4.08 14.36
N GLN A 106 3.13 -2.97 14.03
CA GLN A 106 1.92 -3.00 13.21
C GLN A 106 2.21 -3.19 11.72
N LEU A 107 3.41 -2.82 11.28
CA LEU A 107 3.79 -2.74 9.86
C LEU A 107 4.62 -3.93 9.39
N SER A 108 5.42 -4.53 10.27
CA SER A 108 6.34 -5.62 9.94
C SER A 108 6.10 -6.82 10.86
N ALA A 109 6.22 -8.01 10.30
CA ALA A 109 6.17 -9.26 11.08
C ALA A 109 7.45 -9.51 11.90
N ARG A 110 8.55 -8.85 11.55
CA ARG A 110 9.87 -9.01 12.20
C ARG A 110 10.59 -7.66 12.35
N PRO A 111 9.99 -6.66 13.00
CA PRO A 111 10.55 -5.30 13.06
C PRO A 111 11.93 -5.24 13.69
N TRP A 112 12.26 -6.14 14.63
CA TRP A 112 13.59 -6.22 15.26
C TRP A 112 14.70 -6.62 14.28
N ALA A 113 14.37 -7.32 13.20
CA ALA A 113 15.31 -7.82 12.20
C ALA A 113 15.56 -6.83 11.05
N LEU A 114 14.75 -5.77 10.95
CA LEU A 114 14.91 -4.75 9.91
C LEU A 114 16.17 -3.91 10.17
N SER A 115 16.80 -3.39 9.13
CA SER A 115 17.86 -2.41 9.26
C SER A 115 17.30 -0.99 9.43
N GLN A 116 18.01 -0.12 10.11
CA GLN A 116 17.67 1.29 10.20
C GLN A 116 17.65 1.96 8.82
N GLU A 117 18.60 1.61 7.97
CA GLU A 117 18.76 2.15 6.62
C GLU A 117 17.52 1.85 5.75
N THR A 118 16.93 0.67 5.92
CA THR A 118 15.71 0.27 5.20
C THR A 118 14.49 1.07 5.63
N VAL A 119 14.29 1.26 6.95
CA VAL A 119 13.00 1.76 7.45
C VAL A 119 12.98 3.27 7.72
N LEU A 120 14.14 3.89 8.01
CA LEU A 120 14.18 5.29 8.38
C LEU A 120 13.70 6.25 7.29
N PRO A 121 14.04 6.06 5.99
CA PRO A 121 13.51 6.91 4.92
C PRO A 121 11.99 6.91 4.84
N ASP A 122 11.37 5.72 4.88
CA ASP A 122 9.92 5.56 4.76
C ASP A 122 9.18 6.16 5.98
N VAL A 123 9.70 5.88 7.20
CA VAL A 123 9.12 6.42 8.43
C VAL A 123 9.26 7.95 8.51
N ARG A 124 10.37 8.50 8.04
CA ARG A 124 10.54 9.97 7.89
C ARG A 124 9.59 10.54 6.85
N GLY A 125 9.48 9.91 5.68
CA GLY A 125 8.55 10.33 4.64
C GLY A 125 7.11 10.39 5.15
N LEU A 126 6.70 9.40 5.96
CA LEU A 126 5.38 9.39 6.60
C LEU A 126 5.23 10.53 7.64
N ALA A 127 6.27 10.81 8.43
CA ALA A 127 6.25 11.85 9.45
C ALA A 127 6.22 13.25 8.85
N ASP A 128 7.01 13.49 7.82
CA ASP A 128 7.28 14.81 7.26
C ASP A 128 6.29 15.21 6.15
N SER A 129 5.62 14.23 5.51
CA SER A 129 4.67 14.53 4.44
C SER A 129 3.43 15.28 4.97
N PRO A 130 3.14 16.47 4.45
CA PRO A 130 1.91 17.20 4.79
C PRO A 130 0.65 16.49 4.27
N ALA A 131 0.77 15.66 3.24
CA ALA A 131 -0.34 14.96 2.60
C ALA A 131 -0.82 13.72 3.35
N THR A 132 -0.07 13.21 4.36
CA THR A 132 -0.40 11.96 5.07
C THR A 132 -1.81 11.98 5.67
N GLY A 133 -2.24 13.11 6.24
CA GLY A 133 -3.58 13.24 6.82
C GLY A 133 -4.69 13.15 5.77
N ALA A 134 -4.54 13.84 4.65
CA ALA A 134 -5.47 13.81 3.54
C ALA A 134 -5.53 12.42 2.89
N ALA A 135 -4.38 11.77 2.68
CA ALA A 135 -4.29 10.42 2.17
C ALA A 135 -4.99 9.39 3.08
N LEU A 136 -4.80 9.48 4.39
CA LEU A 136 -5.49 8.63 5.36
C LEU A 136 -7.00 8.86 5.36
N ASN A 137 -7.45 10.11 5.21
CA ASN A 137 -8.87 10.43 5.07
C ASN A 137 -9.45 9.85 3.77
N ALA A 138 -8.74 9.96 2.65
CA ALA A 138 -9.15 9.36 1.38
C ALA A 138 -9.34 7.84 1.49
N LEU A 139 -8.47 7.16 2.26
CA LEU A 139 -8.60 5.73 2.54
C LEU A 139 -9.80 5.40 3.43
N THR A 140 -10.07 6.21 4.47
CA THR A 140 -11.02 5.85 5.54
C THR A 140 -12.43 6.37 5.30
N GLN A 141 -12.59 7.47 4.56
CA GLN A 141 -13.88 8.12 4.33
C GLN A 141 -14.42 7.94 2.91
N GLY A 142 -13.56 7.53 1.98
CA GLY A 142 -13.95 7.29 0.59
C GLY A 142 -14.70 5.96 0.39
N PRO A 143 -15.25 5.74 -0.81
CA PRO A 143 -15.89 4.47 -1.17
C PRO A 143 -14.89 3.32 -1.03
N LYS A 144 -15.38 2.09 -0.85
CA LYS A 144 -14.56 0.88 -0.86
C LYS A 144 -14.01 0.62 -2.26
N GLN A 145 -12.99 -0.24 -2.36
CA GLN A 145 -12.51 -0.72 -3.65
C GLN A 145 -13.64 -1.40 -4.42
N GLN A 146 -13.82 -1.02 -5.67
CA GLN A 146 -14.71 -1.66 -6.60
C GLN A 146 -13.97 -2.74 -7.39
N GLY A 147 -14.68 -3.78 -7.79
CA GLY A 147 -14.11 -4.87 -8.56
C GLY A 147 -14.15 -4.62 -10.07
N ALA A 148 -13.51 -5.53 -10.79
CA ALA A 148 -13.56 -5.64 -12.24
C ALA A 148 -14.08 -7.04 -12.62
N PRO A 149 -15.09 -7.17 -13.48
CA PRO A 149 -15.53 -8.48 -13.98
C PRO A 149 -14.38 -9.23 -14.66
N ALA A 150 -14.47 -10.56 -14.70
CA ALA A 150 -13.52 -11.39 -15.39
C ALA A 150 -13.34 -10.95 -16.86
N GLY A 151 -12.10 -10.96 -17.34
CA GLY A 151 -11.74 -10.60 -18.71
C GLY A 151 -11.84 -9.10 -19.05
N THR A 152 -12.04 -8.20 -18.07
CA THR A 152 -12.21 -6.76 -18.34
C THR A 152 -11.00 -5.90 -18.03
N VAL A 153 -9.99 -6.44 -17.33
CA VAL A 153 -8.74 -5.73 -17.06
C VAL A 153 -7.74 -5.90 -18.22
N PRO A 154 -6.91 -4.90 -18.51
CA PRO A 154 -6.05 -4.91 -19.72
C PRO A 154 -4.88 -5.90 -19.63
N GLY A 155 -4.45 -6.27 -18.43
CA GLY A 155 -3.32 -7.17 -18.19
C GLY A 155 -3.58 -8.13 -17.04
N ARG A 156 -2.56 -8.88 -16.65
CA ARG A 156 -2.60 -9.77 -15.49
C ARG A 156 -2.65 -8.96 -14.21
N VAL A 157 -3.48 -9.38 -13.27
CA VAL A 157 -3.52 -8.81 -11.91
C VAL A 157 -2.93 -9.80 -10.93
N THR A 158 -1.90 -9.38 -10.21
CA THR A 158 -1.29 -10.15 -9.11
C THR A 158 -1.48 -9.39 -7.81
N ILE A 159 -2.05 -10.05 -6.81
CA ILE A 159 -2.26 -9.48 -5.48
C ILE A 159 -1.38 -10.23 -4.48
N GLY A 160 -0.31 -9.59 -4.00
CA GLY A 160 0.53 -10.12 -2.94
C GLY A 160 0.02 -9.71 -1.55
N TRP A 161 -0.03 -10.66 -0.59
CA TRP A 161 -0.54 -10.38 0.75
C TRP A 161 0.32 -11.00 1.85
N GLY A 162 0.68 -10.19 2.87
CA GLY A 162 1.37 -10.66 4.07
C GLY A 162 0.46 -11.45 5.00
N ARG A 163 0.85 -12.68 5.36
CA ARG A 163 0.09 -13.53 6.30
C ARG A 163 -0.04 -12.94 7.70
N ARG A 164 0.84 -12.00 8.05
CA ARG A 164 0.88 -11.35 9.37
C ARG A 164 0.58 -9.86 9.29
N ASP A 165 -0.08 -9.43 8.23
CA ASP A 165 -0.49 -8.03 8.07
C ASP A 165 -1.54 -7.64 9.12
N LEU A 166 -1.22 -6.62 9.93
CA LEU A 166 -2.09 -6.07 10.97
C LEU A 166 -2.77 -4.76 10.51
N VAL A 167 -2.49 -4.29 9.31
CA VAL A 167 -3.06 -3.07 8.71
C VAL A 167 -4.21 -3.44 7.77
N THR A 168 -3.90 -4.15 6.67
CA THR A 168 -4.89 -4.74 5.78
C THR A 168 -4.94 -6.25 6.06
N VAL A 169 -5.72 -6.62 7.06
CA VAL A 169 -5.67 -7.99 7.62
C VAL A 169 -5.94 -9.08 6.57
N PRO A 170 -5.25 -10.25 6.63
CA PRO A 170 -5.25 -11.29 5.59
C PRO A 170 -6.63 -11.76 5.11
N ARG A 171 -7.63 -11.76 5.97
CA ARG A 171 -9.02 -12.14 5.60
C ARG A 171 -9.66 -11.21 4.57
N GLN A 172 -9.07 -10.04 4.30
CA GLN A 172 -9.52 -9.12 3.25
C GLN A 172 -9.21 -9.65 1.85
N SER A 173 -8.23 -10.54 1.71
CA SER A 173 -7.87 -11.16 0.44
C SER A 173 -9.01 -11.95 -0.20
N ALA A 174 -9.90 -12.56 0.60
CA ALA A 174 -11.07 -13.24 0.07
C ALA A 174 -11.99 -12.27 -0.68
N ARG A 175 -12.21 -11.06 -0.12
CA ARG A 175 -13.01 -10.02 -0.80
C ARG A 175 -12.29 -9.43 -2.02
N ALA A 176 -10.95 -9.39 -1.98
CA ALA A 176 -10.17 -8.99 -3.14
C ALA A 176 -10.32 -9.99 -4.29
N ALA A 177 -10.25 -11.30 -4.00
CA ALA A 177 -10.46 -12.36 -4.99
C ALA A 177 -11.90 -12.39 -5.54
N GLU A 178 -12.91 -12.09 -4.72
CA GLU A 178 -14.30 -11.94 -5.19
C GLU A 178 -14.46 -10.75 -6.16
N LEU A 179 -13.78 -9.64 -5.89
CA LEU A 179 -13.87 -8.41 -6.68
C LEU A 179 -12.97 -8.43 -7.93
N PHE A 180 -11.89 -9.20 -7.92
CA PHE A 180 -10.96 -9.40 -9.04
C PHE A 180 -10.79 -10.91 -9.28
N PRO A 181 -11.78 -11.58 -9.92
CA PRO A 181 -11.82 -13.04 -10.03
C PRO A 181 -10.67 -13.63 -10.84
N ASP A 182 -10.06 -12.87 -11.76
CA ASP A 182 -8.91 -13.30 -12.55
C ASP A 182 -7.56 -13.00 -11.87
N ALA A 183 -7.58 -12.38 -10.69
CA ALA A 183 -6.35 -12.04 -10.00
C ALA A 183 -5.66 -13.28 -9.41
N VAL A 184 -4.36 -13.36 -9.59
CA VAL A 184 -3.51 -14.34 -8.91
C VAL A 184 -3.19 -13.83 -7.52
N LEU A 185 -3.55 -14.60 -6.48
CA LEU A 185 -3.22 -14.28 -5.10
C LEU A 185 -1.91 -14.95 -4.69
N HIS A 186 -0.94 -14.15 -4.27
CA HIS A 186 0.33 -14.60 -3.71
C HIS A 186 0.40 -14.32 -2.20
N TRP A 187 0.94 -15.27 -1.42
CA TRP A 187 1.07 -15.14 0.03
C TRP A 187 2.52 -15.03 0.47
N PHE A 188 2.84 -13.94 1.18
CA PHE A 188 4.10 -13.79 1.88
C PHE A 188 3.97 -14.36 3.31
N GLU A 189 4.50 -15.55 3.56
CA GLU A 189 4.24 -16.32 4.79
C GLU A 189 4.73 -15.65 6.08
N ARG A 190 5.86 -14.94 6.04
CA ARG A 190 6.48 -14.31 7.21
C ARG A 190 6.48 -12.79 7.12
N CYS A 191 5.48 -12.22 6.49
CA CYS A 191 5.42 -10.81 6.15
C CYS A 191 4.25 -10.11 6.84
N GLY A 192 4.49 -8.89 7.31
CA GLY A 192 3.48 -7.93 7.72
C GLY A 192 2.95 -7.13 6.53
N HIS A 193 2.73 -5.82 6.74
CA HIS A 193 2.13 -4.91 5.75
C HIS A 193 3.11 -4.44 4.67
N PHE A 194 4.41 -4.64 4.85
CA PHE A 194 5.44 -4.17 3.92
C PHE A 194 6.29 -5.35 3.40
N PRO A 195 5.87 -6.03 2.31
CA PRO A 195 6.66 -7.11 1.70
C PRO A 195 8.08 -6.69 1.34
N GLN A 196 8.27 -5.46 0.88
CA GLN A 196 9.58 -4.90 0.56
C GLN A 196 10.51 -4.78 1.78
N TRP A 197 9.97 -4.79 3.01
CA TRP A 197 10.77 -4.81 4.24
C TRP A 197 11.02 -6.23 4.74
N ASP A 198 9.95 -7.05 4.83
CA ASP A 198 10.01 -8.36 5.47
C ASP A 198 10.51 -9.47 4.54
N ALA A 199 10.24 -9.34 3.24
CA ALA A 199 10.55 -10.34 2.22
C ALA A 199 11.00 -9.69 0.89
N PRO A 200 12.04 -8.80 0.89
CA PRO A 200 12.39 -7.98 -0.28
C PRO A 200 12.73 -8.82 -1.53
N TYR A 201 13.44 -9.92 -1.37
CA TYR A 201 13.78 -10.79 -2.50
C TYR A 201 12.52 -11.43 -3.11
N GLU A 202 11.63 -11.97 -2.29
CA GLU A 202 10.38 -12.59 -2.74
C GLU A 202 9.45 -11.54 -3.40
N ALA A 203 9.35 -10.33 -2.81
CA ALA A 203 8.57 -9.24 -3.37
C ALA A 203 9.12 -8.80 -4.75
N THR A 204 10.43 -8.65 -4.87
CA THR A 204 11.08 -8.31 -6.15
C THR A 204 10.82 -9.40 -7.20
N ARG A 205 10.99 -10.68 -6.85
CA ARG A 205 10.71 -11.78 -7.76
C ARG A 205 9.26 -11.80 -8.22
N LEU A 206 8.31 -11.64 -7.29
CA LEU A 206 6.88 -11.58 -7.62
C LEU A 206 6.58 -10.44 -8.60
N ILE A 207 7.16 -9.26 -8.39
CA ILE A 207 6.97 -8.12 -9.28
C ILE A 207 7.50 -8.45 -10.68
N LEU A 208 8.75 -8.88 -10.80
CA LEU A 208 9.36 -9.18 -12.08
C LEU A 208 8.60 -10.30 -12.82
N ASP A 209 8.31 -11.42 -12.14
CA ASP A 209 7.61 -12.55 -12.74
C ASP A 209 6.14 -12.23 -13.13
N SER A 210 5.59 -11.13 -12.62
CA SER A 210 4.21 -10.69 -12.90
C SER A 210 4.11 -9.57 -13.93
N THR A 211 5.24 -8.96 -14.33
CA THR A 211 5.28 -7.77 -15.22
C THR A 211 6.15 -7.98 -16.47
N ASP A 212 6.57 -9.23 -16.71
CA ASP A 212 7.32 -9.66 -17.90
C ASP A 212 6.41 -10.00 -19.10
#